data_deabf6cecc8cfc0bbf7b0f8dc72a93b0
#
_entry.id   deabf6cecc8cfc0bbf7b0f8dc72a93b0
#
_cell.length_a   1.000
_cell.length_b   1.000
_cell.length_c   1.000
_cell.angle_alpha   90.00
_cell.angle_beta   90.00
_cell.angle_gamma   90.00
#
_symmetry.space_group_name_H-M   'P 1'
#
loop_
_entity.id
_entity.type
_entity.pdbx_description
1 polymer ?
#
loop_
_entity_poly.entity_id
_entity_poly.type
_entity_poly.pdbx_seq_one_letter_code
_entity_poly.pdbx_strand_id
1 'polypeptide(L)'
;YKGNNNYRPYVNGKPVDKGIIERRDELLDVIVNKTQKVVAILTGDEHNYCKTHITPETTIYPETWELPKLELKRSIYQINNGAAGAPYYAQENTPWTSNTSGFTTQNALVLFHVNGKEINMEVINPDTLDEVDRLKLR
;
A
#
# COMPACT_ATOMS: atom_id res chain seq x y z
N TYR A 1 7.19 -0.72 2.67
CA TYR A 1 8.19 0.24 3.11
C TYR A 1 8.71 -0.16 4.48
N LYS A 2 9.92 -0.70 4.48
CA LYS A 2 10.59 -1.12 5.71
C LYS A 2 11.49 0.00 6.20
N GLY A 3 11.34 0.34 7.44
CA GLY A 3 12.14 1.35 8.08
C GLY A 3 11.49 2.72 8.09
N ASN A 4 11.96 3.49 9.00
CA ASN A 4 11.45 4.82 9.32
C ASN A 4 12.29 5.94 8.71
N ASN A 5 13.33 5.58 7.97
CA ASN A 5 14.31 6.53 7.47
C ASN A 5 14.06 6.83 6.00
N ASN A 6 14.33 8.07 5.63
CA ASN A 6 14.41 8.49 4.25
C ASN A 6 15.70 7.96 3.62
N TYR A 7 15.75 6.66 3.40
CA TYR A 7 16.93 5.99 2.88
C TYR A 7 17.33 6.58 1.53
N ARG A 8 18.59 7.02 1.46
CA ARG A 8 19.21 7.54 0.23
C ARG A 8 20.27 6.57 -0.25
N PRO A 9 20.00 5.80 -1.31
CA PRO A 9 21.02 4.93 -1.87
C PRO A 9 22.21 5.75 -2.42
N TYR A 10 23.36 5.10 -2.49
CA TYR A 10 24.56 5.70 -3.08
C TYR A 10 24.69 5.27 -4.52
N VAL A 11 24.97 6.23 -5.39
CA VAL A 11 25.29 6.00 -6.80
C VAL A 11 26.63 6.67 -7.07
N ASN A 12 27.61 5.90 -7.55
CA ASN A 12 28.98 6.39 -7.78
C ASN A 12 29.61 7.05 -6.54
N GLY A 13 29.40 6.46 -5.37
CA GLY A 13 29.97 6.94 -4.10
C GLY A 13 29.34 8.22 -3.53
N LYS A 14 28.23 8.68 -4.12
CA LYS A 14 27.48 9.84 -3.62
C LYS A 14 26.05 9.46 -3.30
N PRO A 15 25.45 9.99 -2.21
CA PRO A 15 24.04 9.79 -1.95
C PRO A 15 23.20 10.46 -3.04
N VAL A 16 22.09 9.83 -3.41
CA VAL A 16 21.10 10.45 -4.32
C VAL A 16 20.38 11.60 -3.61
N ASP A 17 19.87 12.56 -4.39
CA ASP A 17 19.25 13.78 -3.85
C ASP A 17 17.98 13.52 -3.03
N LYS A 18 17.24 12.45 -3.38
CA LYS A 18 15.97 12.12 -2.72
C LYS A 18 15.97 10.70 -2.19
N GLY A 19 15.44 10.54 -0.99
CA GLY A 19 15.22 9.23 -0.36
C GLY A 19 13.88 8.60 -0.72
N ILE A 20 13.59 7.46 -0.09
CA ILE A 20 12.37 6.66 -0.35
C ILE A 20 11.09 7.46 -0.04
N ILE A 21 11.05 8.19 1.07
CA ILE A 21 9.86 8.96 1.46
C ILE A 21 9.57 10.07 0.45
N GLU A 22 10.57 10.82 0.04
CA GLU A 22 10.41 11.89 -0.95
C GLU A 22 9.96 11.34 -2.31
N ARG A 23 10.47 10.17 -2.73
CA ARG A 23 10.02 9.49 -3.97
C ARG A 23 8.60 8.95 -3.87
N ARG A 24 8.23 8.41 -2.70
CA ARG A 24 6.85 8.01 -2.42
C ARG A 24 5.91 9.21 -2.54
N ASP A 25 6.30 10.34 -1.97
CA ASP A 25 5.47 11.55 -1.99
C ASP A 25 5.28 12.09 -3.41
N GLU A 26 6.32 12.07 -4.24
CA GLU A 26 6.20 12.40 -5.67
C GLU A 26 5.17 11.49 -6.39
N LEU A 27 5.23 10.19 -6.12
CA LEU A 27 4.28 9.23 -6.68
C LEU A 27 2.86 9.51 -6.18
N LEU A 28 2.69 9.65 -4.87
CA LEU A 28 1.37 9.92 -4.26
C LEU A 28 0.78 11.25 -4.72
N ASP A 29 1.60 12.29 -4.90
CA ASP A 29 1.12 13.56 -5.44
C ASP A 29 0.52 13.38 -6.85
N VAL A 30 1.16 12.59 -7.69
CA VAL A 30 0.64 12.30 -9.03
C VAL A 30 -0.65 11.48 -8.99
N ILE A 31 -0.64 10.35 -8.30
CA ILE A 31 -1.73 9.37 -8.37
C ILE A 31 -2.93 9.72 -7.47
N VAL A 32 -2.74 10.53 -6.44
CA VAL A 32 -3.80 10.92 -5.49
C VAL A 32 -4.25 12.35 -5.74
N ASN A 33 -3.30 13.30 -5.85
CA ASN A 33 -3.64 14.72 -5.90
C ASN A 33 -3.91 15.23 -7.31
N LYS A 34 -3.20 14.72 -8.34
CA LYS A 34 -3.31 15.22 -9.72
C LYS A 34 -4.29 14.42 -10.59
N THR A 35 -4.75 13.25 -10.14
CA THR A 35 -5.73 12.46 -10.88
C THR A 35 -6.74 11.78 -9.95
N GLN A 36 -7.96 11.58 -10.45
CA GLN A 36 -9.00 10.79 -9.79
C GLN A 36 -9.19 9.41 -10.44
N LYS A 37 -8.35 9.07 -11.41
CA LYS A 37 -8.48 7.82 -12.18
C LYS A 37 -7.89 6.61 -11.46
N VAL A 38 -6.90 6.82 -10.60
CA VAL A 38 -6.28 5.75 -9.81
C VAL A 38 -7.13 5.51 -8.56
N VAL A 39 -7.65 4.31 -8.39
CA VAL A 39 -8.51 3.93 -7.26
C VAL A 39 -7.79 3.10 -6.21
N ALA A 40 -6.74 2.40 -6.60
CA ALA A 40 -5.91 1.60 -5.70
C ALA A 40 -4.47 1.51 -6.19
N ILE A 41 -3.56 1.23 -5.27
CA ILE A 41 -2.16 0.86 -5.53
C ILE A 41 -2.03 -0.62 -5.20
N LEU A 42 -1.53 -1.41 -6.14
CA LEU A 42 -1.29 -2.83 -5.93
C LEU A 42 0.20 -3.03 -5.66
N THR A 43 0.49 -3.74 -4.59
CA THR A 43 1.86 -4.06 -4.17
C THR A 43 2.01 -5.55 -3.86
N GLY A 44 3.24 -6.01 -3.79
CA GLY A 44 3.65 -7.34 -3.36
C GLY A 44 4.90 -7.23 -2.50
N ASP A 45 5.76 -8.26 -2.54
CA ASP A 45 7.02 -8.39 -1.80
C ASP A 45 6.84 -8.76 -0.32
N GLU A 46 5.99 -8.09 0.42
CA GLU A 46 5.59 -8.54 1.75
C GLU A 46 4.66 -9.76 1.62
N HIS A 47 5.12 -10.91 2.15
CA HIS A 47 4.48 -12.21 1.99
C HIS A 47 3.22 -12.36 2.86
N ASN A 48 2.27 -11.49 2.64
CA ASN A 48 0.95 -11.50 3.26
C ASN A 48 -0.05 -10.80 2.33
N TYR A 49 -1.33 -10.98 2.60
CA TYR A 49 -2.36 -10.11 2.07
C TYR A 49 -2.75 -9.09 3.14
N CYS A 50 -2.88 -7.85 2.75
CA CYS A 50 -3.56 -6.82 3.54
C CYS A 50 -3.99 -5.65 2.64
N LYS A 51 -4.94 -4.86 3.14
CA LYS A 51 -5.30 -3.57 2.54
C LYS A 51 -5.12 -2.45 3.56
N THR A 52 -4.56 -1.34 3.09
CA THR A 52 -4.40 -0.12 3.88
C THR A 52 -5.26 0.98 3.27
N HIS A 53 -6.15 1.56 4.05
CA HIS A 53 -6.92 2.72 3.65
C HIS A 53 -6.13 3.98 3.98
N ILE A 54 -5.56 4.61 2.97
CA ILE A 54 -4.78 5.82 3.09
C ILE A 54 -5.71 7.01 2.88
N THR A 55 -5.90 7.81 3.91
CA THR A 55 -6.75 9.01 3.90
C THR A 55 -5.89 10.26 4.12
N PRO A 56 -6.42 11.46 3.93
CA PRO A 56 -5.70 12.70 4.28
C PRO A 56 -5.21 12.75 5.73
N GLU A 57 -5.91 12.06 6.64
CA GLU A 57 -5.59 12.01 8.08
C GLU A 57 -4.61 10.88 8.44
N THR A 58 -4.33 9.97 7.50
CA THR A 58 -3.45 8.83 7.77
C THR A 58 -2.02 9.30 8.01
N THR A 59 -1.44 8.87 9.12
CA THR A 59 -0.02 9.12 9.43
C THR A 59 0.85 8.24 8.55
N ILE A 60 1.47 8.82 7.53
CA ILE A 60 2.37 8.13 6.59
C ILE A 60 3.85 8.50 6.74
N TYR A 61 4.17 9.27 7.76
CA TYR A 61 5.52 9.69 8.08
C TYR A 61 5.97 9.14 9.42
N PRO A 62 7.25 8.78 9.57
CA PRO A 62 7.80 8.48 10.88
C PRO A 62 7.81 9.74 11.77
N GLU A 63 7.77 9.55 13.08
CA GLU A 63 7.77 10.65 14.05
C GLU A 63 9.00 11.57 13.92
N THR A 64 10.11 11.00 13.47
CA THR A 64 11.39 11.72 13.25
C THR A 64 11.44 12.49 11.94
N TRP A 65 10.34 12.58 11.19
CA TRP A 65 10.31 13.28 9.90
C TRP A 65 10.21 14.79 10.08
N GLU A 66 11.24 15.53 9.71
CA GLU A 66 11.34 16.99 9.86
C GLU A 66 11.17 17.77 8.55
N LEU A 67 11.13 17.07 7.40
CA LEU A 67 10.95 17.72 6.11
C LEU A 67 9.46 17.97 5.80
N PRO A 68 9.15 18.81 4.78
CA PRO A 68 7.78 19.04 4.37
C PRO A 68 7.02 17.74 4.12
N LYS A 69 5.75 17.69 4.54
CA LYS A 69 4.84 16.54 4.37
C LYS A 69 3.91 16.81 3.20
N LEU A 70 3.68 15.79 2.39
CA LEU A 70 2.66 15.82 1.36
C LEU A 70 1.27 15.76 2.01
N GLU A 71 0.41 16.69 1.67
CA GLU A 71 -1.01 16.65 2.02
C GLU A 71 -1.78 15.90 0.93
N LEU A 72 -2.48 14.84 1.31
CA LEU A 72 -3.33 14.09 0.41
C LEU A 72 -4.70 14.76 0.28
N LYS A 73 -5.21 14.89 -0.94
CA LYS A 73 -6.50 15.53 -1.24
C LYS A 73 -7.68 14.58 -1.26
N ARG A 74 -7.44 13.29 -1.21
CA ARG A 74 -8.45 12.23 -1.19
C ARG A 74 -7.88 10.93 -0.64
N SER A 75 -8.77 10.01 -0.35
CA SER A 75 -8.38 8.65 0.06
C SER A 75 -8.01 7.79 -1.14
N ILE A 76 -7.17 6.77 -0.88
CA ILE A 76 -6.82 5.71 -1.80
C ILE A 76 -6.56 4.42 -1.01
N TYR A 77 -6.77 3.26 -1.63
CA TYR A 77 -6.37 1.98 -1.06
C TYR A 77 -4.99 1.55 -1.57
N GLN A 78 -4.17 1.03 -0.68
CA GLN A 78 -3.04 0.17 -1.03
C GLN A 78 -3.42 -1.27 -0.71
N ILE A 79 -3.27 -2.15 -1.68
CA ILE A 79 -3.58 -3.57 -1.56
C ILE A 79 -2.28 -4.32 -1.77
N ASN A 80 -1.79 -4.95 -0.71
CA ASN A 80 -0.64 -5.82 -0.77
C ASN A 80 -1.11 -7.27 -0.95
N ASN A 81 -0.57 -7.96 -1.95
CA ASN A 81 -0.80 -9.38 -2.14
C ASN A 81 0.49 -10.10 -2.51
N GLY A 82 1.33 -10.33 -1.51
CA GLY A 82 2.47 -11.24 -1.59
C GLY A 82 2.19 -12.63 -0.99
N ALA A 83 0.92 -12.94 -0.70
CA ALA A 83 0.50 -14.20 -0.08
C ALA A 83 0.24 -15.34 -1.07
N ALA A 84 0.73 -15.25 -2.31
CA ALA A 84 0.48 -16.24 -3.36
C ALA A 84 1.57 -17.35 -3.36
N GLY A 85 1.57 -18.19 -2.33
CA GLY A 85 2.45 -19.36 -2.23
C GLY A 85 3.87 -19.09 -1.71
N ALA A 86 4.19 -17.89 -1.29
CA ALA A 86 5.46 -17.55 -0.66
C ALA A 86 5.45 -17.88 0.85
N PRO A 87 6.61 -18.15 1.48
CA PRO A 87 6.70 -18.19 2.93
C PRO A 87 6.21 -16.87 3.52
N TYR A 88 5.27 -16.92 4.46
CA TYR A 88 4.64 -15.72 5.01
C TYR A 88 5.56 -14.92 5.92
N TYR A 89 5.29 -13.62 6.00
CA TYR A 89 5.88 -12.70 6.98
C TYR A 89 4.80 -12.24 7.99
N ALA A 90 5.22 -12.06 9.24
CA ALA A 90 4.37 -11.44 10.25
C ALA A 90 4.09 -9.97 9.88
N GLN A 91 2.93 -9.48 10.29
CA GLN A 91 2.61 -8.07 10.14
C GLN A 91 3.58 -7.20 10.96
N GLU A 92 4.23 -6.25 10.30
CA GLU A 92 5.06 -5.27 10.99
C GLU A 92 4.21 -4.17 11.60
N ASN A 93 4.61 -3.68 12.76
CA ASN A 93 4.00 -2.51 13.37
C ASN A 93 4.58 -1.23 12.75
N THR A 94 3.72 -0.48 12.08
CA THR A 94 4.07 0.77 11.38
C THR A 94 3.15 1.89 11.85
N PRO A 95 3.49 3.18 11.61
CA PRO A 95 2.61 4.30 11.95
C PRO A 95 1.20 4.23 11.34
N TRP A 96 1.02 3.48 10.25
CA TRP A 96 -0.25 3.30 9.55
C TRP A 96 -0.92 1.95 9.79
N THR A 97 -0.41 1.12 10.70
CA THR A 97 -0.98 -0.20 10.99
C THR A 97 -2.46 -0.13 11.38
N SER A 98 -2.88 0.92 12.08
CA SER A 98 -4.28 1.15 12.45
C SER A 98 -5.21 1.33 11.24
N ASN A 99 -4.67 1.70 10.08
CA ASN A 99 -5.41 1.86 8.83
C ASN A 99 -5.35 0.59 7.95
N THR A 100 -4.67 -0.46 8.42
CA THR A 100 -4.53 -1.73 7.72
C THR A 100 -5.59 -2.72 8.21
N SER A 101 -6.22 -3.41 7.27
CA SER A 101 -7.26 -4.41 7.54
C SER A 101 -7.15 -5.59 6.58
N GLY A 102 -7.92 -6.63 6.83
CA GLY A 102 -7.96 -7.83 6.00
C GLY A 102 -6.66 -8.65 6.05
N PHE A 103 -5.79 -8.43 7.04
CA PHE A 103 -4.50 -9.12 7.12
C PHE A 103 -4.67 -10.63 7.21
N THR A 104 -3.99 -11.35 6.33
CA THR A 104 -3.82 -12.81 6.40
C THR A 104 -2.47 -13.24 5.86
N THR A 105 -1.94 -14.32 6.43
CA THR A 105 -0.75 -15.03 5.94
C THR A 105 -1.12 -16.29 5.14
N GLN A 106 -2.39 -16.60 5.01
CA GLN A 106 -2.87 -17.69 4.15
C GLN A 106 -2.71 -17.30 2.68
N ASN A 107 -2.72 -18.31 1.81
CA ASN A 107 -2.76 -18.05 0.37
C ASN A 107 -3.97 -17.18 0.03
N ALA A 108 -3.74 -16.17 -0.78
CA ALA A 108 -4.78 -15.24 -1.19
C ALA A 108 -4.72 -14.95 -2.69
N LEU A 109 -5.88 -15.05 -3.34
CA LEU A 109 -6.09 -14.66 -4.73
C LEU A 109 -6.96 -13.41 -4.75
N VAL A 110 -6.44 -12.33 -5.31
CA VAL A 110 -7.15 -11.06 -5.44
C VAL A 110 -7.76 -10.97 -6.84
N LEU A 111 -9.07 -10.83 -6.91
CA LEU A 111 -9.85 -10.72 -8.12
C LEU A 111 -10.44 -9.31 -8.24
N PHE A 112 -10.33 -8.71 -9.42
CA PHE A 112 -10.96 -7.43 -9.72
C PHE A 112 -12.06 -7.64 -10.75
N HIS A 113 -13.30 -7.30 -10.37
CA HIS A 113 -14.46 -7.30 -11.24
C HIS A 113 -14.69 -5.87 -11.74
N VAL A 114 -14.43 -5.64 -13.02
CA VAL A 114 -14.59 -4.33 -13.66
C VAL A 114 -15.80 -4.34 -14.58
N ASN A 115 -16.78 -3.48 -14.28
CA ASN A 115 -17.96 -3.29 -15.11
C ASN A 115 -18.17 -1.78 -15.36
N GLY A 116 -17.69 -1.32 -16.51
CA GLY A 116 -17.70 0.09 -16.83
C GLY A 116 -16.91 0.94 -15.83
N LYS A 117 -17.63 1.70 -15.01
CA LYS A 117 -17.02 2.54 -13.96
C LYS A 117 -16.95 1.84 -12.61
N GLU A 118 -17.64 0.74 -12.42
CA GLU A 118 -17.62 0.01 -11.18
C GLU A 118 -16.42 -0.92 -11.12
N ILE A 119 -15.74 -0.91 -9.98
CA ILE A 119 -14.59 -1.77 -9.69
C ILE A 119 -14.82 -2.37 -8.30
N ASN A 120 -15.02 -3.68 -8.27
CA ASN A 120 -15.14 -4.45 -7.05
C ASN A 120 -13.93 -5.38 -6.92
N MET A 121 -13.40 -5.49 -5.72
CA MET A 121 -12.36 -6.43 -5.37
C MET A 121 -12.95 -7.53 -4.51
N GLU A 122 -12.57 -8.75 -4.79
CA GLU A 122 -12.84 -9.94 -4.00
C GLU A 122 -11.52 -10.65 -3.74
N VAL A 123 -11.35 -11.14 -2.53
CA VAL A 123 -10.16 -11.90 -2.13
C VAL A 123 -10.64 -13.25 -1.62
N ILE A 124 -10.12 -14.31 -2.21
CA ILE A 124 -10.44 -15.67 -1.83
C ILE A 124 -9.18 -16.45 -1.42
N ASN A 125 -9.34 -17.37 -0.49
CA ASN A 125 -8.34 -18.39 -0.24
C ASN A 125 -8.47 -19.46 -1.35
N PRO A 126 -7.45 -19.65 -2.21
CA PRO A 126 -7.55 -20.60 -3.32
C PRO A 126 -7.59 -22.07 -2.87
N ASP A 127 -7.18 -22.38 -1.65
CA ASP A 127 -7.13 -23.74 -1.12
C ASP A 127 -8.50 -24.19 -0.56
N THR A 128 -9.25 -23.25 0.04
CA THR A 128 -10.56 -23.52 0.67
C THR A 128 -11.73 -22.92 -0.09
N LEU A 129 -11.48 -21.97 -0.98
CA LEU A 129 -12.46 -21.15 -1.69
C LEU A 129 -13.28 -20.21 -0.78
N ASP A 130 -12.84 -20.03 0.47
CA ASP A 130 -13.48 -19.09 1.37
C ASP A 130 -13.17 -17.64 0.97
N GLU A 131 -14.15 -16.76 1.13
CA GLU A 131 -13.94 -15.33 0.99
C GLU A 131 -13.10 -14.82 2.16
N VAL A 132 -11.98 -14.18 1.85
CA VAL A 132 -11.07 -13.56 2.82
C VAL A 132 -11.43 -12.09 3.02
N ASP A 133 -11.76 -11.39 1.93
CA ASP A 133 -12.05 -9.96 1.97
C ASP A 133 -12.85 -9.53 0.73
N ARG A 134 -13.55 -8.40 0.84
CA ARG A 134 -14.29 -7.78 -0.25
C ARG A 134 -14.26 -6.26 -0.12
N LEU A 135 -14.16 -5.56 -1.24
CA LEU A 135 -14.13 -4.10 -1.26
C LEU A 135 -14.71 -3.54 -2.56
N LYS A 136 -15.58 -2.57 -2.47
CA LYS A 136 -15.94 -1.72 -3.60
C LYS A 136 -14.95 -0.57 -3.69
N LEU A 137 -14.16 -0.54 -4.78
CA LEU A 137 -13.17 0.51 -5.04
C LEU A 137 -13.76 1.72 -5.75
N ARG A 138 -14.80 1.46 -6.57
CA ARG A 138 -15.48 2.51 -7.33
C ARG A 138 -16.89 2.10 -7.73
#